data_295a3ca54fbb466e7ce37abf8bf3b3fc
#
_entry.id   295a3ca54fbb466e7ce37abf8bf3b3fc
#
_cell.length_a   1.000
_cell.length_b   1.000
_cell.length_c   1.000
_cell.angle_alpha   90.00
_cell.angle_beta   90.00
_cell.angle_gamma   90.00
#
_symmetry.space_group_name_H-M   'P 1'
#
loop_
_entity.id
_entity.type
_entity.pdbx_description
1 polymer ?
#
loop_
_entity_poly.entity_id
_entity_poly.type
_entity_poly.pdbx_seq_one_letter_code
_entity_poly.pdbx_strand_id
1 'polypeptide(L)'
;KKYIDLIHSYNIGAGIAINPKTRVMNVECLDNVEYVLVMSVNPGLGGQKMIPETIEKLGILQKLKHEKNYNYLVSIDGGVNLESRVFLNSADVLVSGSYICMSDNFQEKIDSLK
;
A
#
# COMPACT_ATOMS: atom_id res chain seq x y z
N LYS A 1 12.37 -9.82 9.83
CA LYS A 1 12.35 -9.37 11.22
C LYS A 1 13.69 -8.76 11.66
N LYS A 2 14.78 -9.35 11.24
CA LYS A 2 16.12 -8.87 11.55
C LYS A 2 16.35 -7.42 11.06
N TYR A 3 15.90 -7.13 9.83
CA TYR A 3 16.05 -5.78 9.27
C TYR A 3 15.12 -4.78 9.96
N ILE A 4 13.94 -5.21 10.36
CA ILE A 4 12.99 -4.35 11.08
C ILE A 4 13.58 -3.94 12.43
N ASP A 5 14.15 -4.88 13.15
CA ASP A 5 14.80 -4.60 14.44
C ASP A 5 15.97 -3.63 14.27
N LEU A 6 16.73 -3.80 13.20
CA LEU A 6 17.84 -2.88 12.88
C LEU A 6 17.34 -1.47 12.59
N ILE A 7 16.27 -1.34 11.81
CA ILE A 7 15.66 -0.04 11.50
C ILE A 7 15.18 0.63 12.79
N HIS A 8 14.49 -0.12 13.65
CA HIS A 8 13.99 0.42 14.91
C HIS A 8 15.12 0.87 15.84
N SER A 9 16.28 0.23 15.76
CA SER A 9 17.42 0.62 16.58
C SER A 9 17.93 2.04 16.30
N TYR A 10 17.55 2.62 15.14
CA TYR A 10 17.86 4.01 14.79
C TYR A 10 16.70 4.97 15.11
N ASN A 11 15.68 4.54 15.84
CA ASN A 11 14.50 5.35 16.19
C ASN A 11 13.70 5.82 14.98
N ILE A 12 13.64 5.03 13.92
CA ILE A 12 12.83 5.34 12.74
C ILE A 12 11.81 4.22 12.52
N GLY A 13 10.72 4.56 11.82
CA GLY A 13 9.68 3.60 11.48
C GLY A 13 10.14 2.62 10.41
N ALA A 14 9.62 1.41 10.46
CA ALA A 14 9.88 0.37 9.47
C ALA A 14 8.62 0.04 8.70
N GLY A 15 8.77 -0.22 7.40
CA GLY A 15 7.68 -0.64 6.54
C GLY A 15 8.05 -1.90 5.78
N ILE A 16 7.04 -2.60 5.31
CA ILE A 16 7.20 -3.75 4.43
C ILE A 16 6.35 -3.57 3.18
N ALA A 17 6.80 -4.13 2.07
CA ALA A 17 6.05 -4.17 0.82
C ALA A 17 5.59 -5.59 0.54
N ILE A 18 4.34 -5.74 0.13
CA ILE A 18 3.74 -7.03 -0.20
C ILE A 18 3.51 -7.08 -1.71
N ASN A 19 4.13 -8.03 -2.38
CA ASN A 19 3.95 -8.25 -3.81
C ASN A 19 2.55 -8.76 -4.14
N PRO A 20 2.06 -8.59 -5.39
CA PRO A 20 0.73 -9.08 -5.77
C PRO A 20 0.55 -10.56 -5.50
N LYS A 21 1.59 -11.36 -5.64
CA LYS A 21 1.52 -12.82 -5.46
C LYS A 21 1.66 -13.28 -4.02
N THR A 22 2.04 -12.39 -3.10
CA THR A 22 2.24 -12.75 -1.70
C THR A 22 0.93 -12.63 -0.93
N ARG A 23 0.54 -13.69 -0.23
CA ARG A 23 -0.64 -13.66 0.64
C ARG A 23 -0.31 -12.94 1.93
N VAL A 24 -1.26 -12.16 2.42
CA VAL A 24 -1.10 -11.45 3.70
C VAL A 24 -0.85 -12.44 4.84
N MET A 25 -1.51 -13.59 4.81
CA MET A 25 -1.35 -14.63 5.85
C MET A 25 0.06 -15.19 5.93
N ASN A 26 0.86 -15.07 4.87
CA ASN A 26 2.24 -15.53 4.83
C ASN A 26 3.23 -14.46 5.29
N VAL A 27 2.74 -13.26 5.60
CA VAL A 27 3.60 -12.16 6.06
C VAL A 27 3.73 -12.24 7.57
N GLU A 28 4.96 -12.41 8.02
CA GLU A 28 5.29 -12.37 9.44
C GLU A 28 5.56 -10.91 9.83
N CYS A 29 5.78 -10.60 11.06
CA CYS A 29 6.19 -9.28 11.56
C CYS A 29 5.21 -8.11 11.34
N LEU A 30 3.95 -8.36 11.00
CA LEU A 30 2.94 -7.28 10.91
C LEU A 30 2.73 -6.59 12.25
N ASP A 31 3.01 -7.27 13.34
CA ASP A 31 2.91 -6.72 14.69
C ASP A 31 4.01 -5.70 15.02
N ASN A 32 5.03 -5.60 14.18
CA ASN A 32 6.24 -4.84 14.49
C ASN A 32 6.62 -3.84 13.41
N VAL A 33 5.69 -3.48 12.54
CA VAL A 33 5.94 -2.48 11.49
C VAL A 33 4.96 -1.32 11.65
N GLU A 34 5.36 -0.15 11.16
CA GLU A 34 4.55 1.06 11.16
C GLU A 34 3.88 1.32 9.82
N TYR A 35 4.29 0.58 8.76
CA TYR A 35 3.81 0.84 7.41
C TYR A 35 3.78 -0.45 6.59
N VAL A 36 2.68 -0.69 5.89
CA VAL A 36 2.54 -1.81 4.97
C VAL A 36 2.14 -1.27 3.60
N LEU A 37 2.96 -1.53 2.60
CA LEU A 37 2.69 -1.15 1.23
C LEU A 37 2.19 -2.37 0.46
N VAL A 38 0.99 -2.28 -0.08
CA VAL A 38 0.45 -3.30 -0.98
C VAL A 38 0.79 -2.90 -2.41
N MET A 39 1.57 -3.73 -3.07
CA MET A 39 1.87 -3.53 -4.49
C MET A 39 0.76 -4.16 -5.32
N SER A 40 0.09 -3.35 -6.10
CA SER A 40 -1.08 -3.77 -6.89
C SER A 40 -0.76 -4.06 -8.34
N VAL A 41 0.52 -3.92 -8.71
CA VAL A 41 1.06 -4.29 -10.03
C VAL A 41 2.40 -4.98 -9.82
N ASN A 42 2.91 -5.63 -10.85
CA ASN A 42 4.22 -6.26 -10.77
C ASN A 42 5.31 -5.18 -10.62
N PRO A 43 6.27 -5.35 -9.68
CA PRO A 43 7.28 -4.33 -9.43
C PRO A 43 8.14 -4.04 -10.66
N GLY A 44 8.61 -2.80 -10.73
CA GLY A 44 9.61 -2.38 -11.71
C GLY A 44 9.08 -1.79 -13.01
N LEU A 45 7.77 -1.83 -13.24
CA LEU A 45 7.16 -1.29 -14.46
C LEU A 45 6.06 -0.28 -14.09
N GLY A 46 6.20 0.95 -14.57
CA GLY A 46 5.16 1.97 -14.38
C GLY A 46 4.01 1.82 -15.35
N GLY A 47 2.89 2.47 -15.07
CA GLY A 47 1.75 2.56 -15.98
C GLY A 47 0.93 1.30 -16.16
N GLN A 48 1.12 0.29 -15.33
CA GLN A 48 0.34 -0.95 -15.39
C GLN A 48 -1.05 -0.76 -14.78
N LYS A 49 -1.99 -1.59 -15.22
CA LYS A 49 -3.30 -1.66 -14.59
C LYS A 49 -3.22 -2.40 -13.26
N MET A 50 -4.02 -1.96 -12.29
CA MET A 50 -4.10 -2.58 -10.99
C MET A 50 -4.59 -4.03 -11.10
N ILE A 51 -3.95 -4.93 -10.37
CA ILE A 51 -4.36 -6.32 -10.27
C ILE A 51 -5.52 -6.40 -9.26
N PRO A 52 -6.74 -6.79 -9.69
CA PRO A 52 -7.91 -6.71 -8.81
C PRO A 52 -7.78 -7.49 -7.50
N GLU A 53 -7.11 -8.62 -7.52
CA GLU A 53 -6.94 -9.47 -6.34
C GLU A 53 -6.18 -8.77 -5.23
N THR A 54 -5.37 -7.76 -5.55
CA THR A 54 -4.61 -7.01 -4.55
C THR A 54 -5.49 -6.09 -3.71
N ILE A 55 -6.66 -5.71 -4.23
CA ILE A 55 -7.60 -4.86 -3.49
C ILE A 55 -8.12 -5.57 -2.24
N GLU A 56 -8.32 -6.87 -2.32
CA GLU A 56 -8.77 -7.67 -1.18
C GLU A 56 -7.77 -7.62 -0.02
N LYS A 57 -6.49 -7.49 -0.32
CA LYS A 57 -5.44 -7.41 0.70
C LYS A 57 -5.59 -6.19 1.60
N LEU A 58 -6.09 -5.09 1.05
CA LEU A 58 -6.36 -3.88 1.84
C LEU A 58 -7.37 -4.16 2.94
N GLY A 59 -8.45 -4.82 2.61
CA GLY A 59 -9.48 -5.19 3.58
C GLY A 59 -8.96 -6.17 4.62
N ILE A 60 -8.18 -7.17 4.20
CA ILE A 60 -7.59 -8.16 5.11
C ILE A 60 -6.64 -7.47 6.09
N LEU A 61 -5.81 -6.55 5.60
CA LEU A 61 -4.86 -5.82 6.45
C LEU A 61 -5.57 -4.92 7.47
N GLN A 62 -6.63 -4.23 7.06
CA GLN A 62 -7.41 -3.40 7.99
C GLN A 62 -8.12 -4.24 9.04
N LYS A 63 -8.64 -5.40 8.64
CA LYS A 63 -9.30 -6.32 9.56
C LYS A 63 -8.31 -6.86 10.60
N LEU A 64 -7.13 -7.30 10.16
CA LEU A 64 -6.07 -7.76 11.06
C LEU A 64 -5.62 -6.66 12.00
N LYS A 65 -5.46 -5.45 11.49
CA LYS A 65 -5.08 -4.28 12.28
C LYS A 65 -6.05 -4.07 13.44
N HIS A 66 -7.34 -4.17 13.14
CA HIS A 66 -8.39 -3.99 14.13
C HIS A 66 -8.44 -5.16 15.13
N GLU A 67 -8.45 -6.40 14.63
CA GLU A 67 -8.57 -7.60 15.46
C GLU A 67 -7.36 -7.84 16.36
N LYS A 68 -6.17 -7.56 15.84
CA LYS A 68 -4.91 -7.81 16.55
C LYS A 68 -4.34 -6.54 17.21
N ASN A 69 -5.02 -5.42 17.05
CA ASN A 69 -4.56 -4.13 17.60
C ASN A 69 -3.16 -3.74 17.08
N TYR A 70 -2.93 -3.97 15.79
CA TYR A 70 -1.69 -3.53 15.14
C TYR A 70 -1.75 -2.04 14.79
N ASN A 71 -0.61 -1.40 14.58
CA ASN A 71 -0.51 0.06 14.45
C ASN A 71 -0.01 0.54 13.09
N TYR A 72 0.06 -0.33 12.06
CA TYR A 72 0.57 0.08 10.77
C TYR A 72 -0.44 0.91 9.96
N LEU A 73 0.07 1.78 9.08
CA LEU A 73 -0.71 2.39 8.03
C LEU A 73 -0.68 1.49 6.79
N VAL A 74 -1.79 1.38 6.10
CA VAL A 74 -1.90 0.57 4.88
C VAL A 74 -1.88 1.49 3.67
N SER A 75 -0.96 1.21 2.76
CA SER A 75 -0.76 1.97 1.54
C SER A 75 -0.90 1.06 0.32
N ILE A 76 -1.24 1.62 -0.82
CA ILE A 76 -1.32 0.89 -2.08
C ILE A 76 -0.58 1.65 -3.17
N ASP A 77 0.20 0.94 -3.97
CA ASP A 77 0.98 1.48 -5.09
C ASP A 77 0.76 0.62 -6.32
N GLY A 78 0.44 1.26 -7.43
CA GLY A 78 0.28 0.62 -8.73
C GLY A 78 -1.13 0.74 -9.28
N GLY A 79 -1.27 1.41 -10.40
CA GLY A 79 -2.54 1.55 -11.10
C GLY A 79 -3.57 2.43 -10.38
N VAL A 80 -3.13 3.31 -9.50
CA VAL A 80 -4.02 4.23 -8.78
C VAL A 80 -4.40 5.40 -9.70
N ASN A 81 -5.69 5.51 -9.98
CA ASN A 81 -6.27 6.56 -10.81
C ASN A 81 -7.72 6.80 -10.42
N LEU A 82 -8.43 7.63 -11.17
CA LEU A 82 -9.83 7.95 -10.85
C LEU A 82 -10.74 6.72 -10.92
N GLU A 83 -10.49 5.81 -11.86
CA GLU A 83 -11.30 4.59 -11.99
C GLU A 83 -11.08 3.63 -10.82
N SER A 84 -9.83 3.39 -10.45
CA SER A 84 -9.51 2.43 -9.39
C SER A 84 -9.80 2.98 -8.00
N ARG A 85 -9.77 4.29 -7.83
CA ARG A 85 -9.94 4.94 -6.52
C ARG A 85 -11.19 4.47 -5.76
N VAL A 86 -12.28 4.23 -6.47
CA VAL A 86 -13.55 3.84 -5.83
C VAL A 86 -13.45 2.52 -5.07
N PHE A 87 -12.46 1.69 -5.39
CA PHE A 87 -12.23 0.40 -4.73
C PHE A 87 -11.17 0.48 -3.62
N LEU A 88 -10.61 1.67 -3.36
CA LEU A 88 -9.43 1.82 -2.50
C LEU A 88 -9.73 2.50 -1.16
N ASN A 89 -10.99 2.51 -0.74
CA ASN A 89 -11.40 3.17 0.51
C ASN A 89 -10.74 2.55 1.75
N SER A 90 -10.30 1.31 1.68
CA SER A 90 -9.63 0.62 2.79
C SER A 90 -8.16 0.98 2.93
N ALA A 91 -7.59 1.74 2.00
CA ALA A 91 -6.20 2.19 2.11
C ALA A 91 -6.13 3.51 2.88
N ASP A 92 -5.13 3.62 3.73
CA ASP A 92 -4.84 4.87 4.45
C ASP A 92 -4.07 5.86 3.56
N VAL A 93 -3.26 5.34 2.64
CA VAL A 93 -2.41 6.13 1.74
C VAL A 93 -2.51 5.59 0.32
N LEU A 94 -2.67 6.46 -0.64
CA LEU A 94 -2.65 6.11 -2.07
C LEU A 94 -1.37 6.65 -2.69
N VAL A 95 -0.63 5.76 -3.38
CA VAL A 95 0.56 6.16 -4.14
C VAL A 95 0.18 6.14 -5.62
N SER A 96 0.26 7.29 -6.27
CA SER A 96 -0.11 7.44 -7.67
C SER A 96 1.04 8.07 -8.44
N GLY A 97 1.56 7.33 -9.42
CA GLY A 97 2.66 7.78 -10.25
C GLY A 97 2.17 8.35 -11.58
N SER A 98 1.96 7.50 -12.58
CA SER A 98 1.64 7.92 -13.95
C SER A 98 0.39 8.79 -14.03
N TYR A 99 -0.64 8.49 -13.27
CA TYR A 99 -1.89 9.26 -13.28
C TYR A 99 -1.66 10.73 -12.95
N ILE A 100 -0.79 11.01 -11.98
CA ILE A 100 -0.46 12.39 -11.57
C ILE A 100 0.64 12.96 -12.44
N CYS A 101 1.75 12.24 -12.58
CA CYS A 101 2.96 12.75 -13.22
C CYS A 101 2.81 12.99 -14.72
N MET A 102 1.95 12.24 -15.39
CA MET A 102 1.70 12.39 -16.82
C MET A 102 0.54 13.33 -17.15
N SER A 103 -0.01 14.01 -16.17
CA SER A 103 -1.09 14.97 -16.37
C SER A 103 -0.55 16.38 -16.52
N ASP A 104 -1.38 17.27 -17.11
CA ASP A 104 -1.08 18.69 -17.25
C ASP A 104 -1.35 19.48 -15.98
N ASN A 105 -2.12 18.92 -15.04
CA ASN A 105 -2.50 19.60 -13.81
C ASN A 105 -2.41 18.60 -12.64
N PHE A 106 -1.27 18.61 -11.94
CA PHE A 106 -1.01 17.71 -10.83
C PHE A 106 -2.02 17.87 -9.69
N GLN A 107 -2.33 19.12 -9.33
CA GLN A 107 -3.21 19.39 -8.20
C GLN A 107 -4.63 18.86 -8.45
N GLU A 108 -5.14 19.03 -9.66
CA GLU A 108 -6.46 18.51 -10.04
C GLU A 108 -6.50 16.98 -9.90
N LYS A 109 -5.43 16.29 -10.35
CA LYS A 109 -5.35 14.83 -10.25
C LYS A 109 -5.24 14.37 -8.80
N ILE A 110 -4.46 15.06 -7.98
CA ILE A 110 -4.34 14.77 -6.55
C ILE A 110 -5.70 14.93 -5.87
N ASP A 111 -6.39 16.02 -6.15
CA ASP A 111 -7.71 16.29 -5.55
C ASP A 111 -8.74 15.24 -5.93
N SER A 112 -8.66 14.69 -7.16
CA SER A 112 -9.57 13.65 -7.62
C SER A 112 -9.42 12.33 -6.84
N LEU A 113 -8.29 12.11 -6.19
CA LEU A 113 -8.01 10.90 -5.43
C LEU A 113 -8.34 11.02 -3.93
N LYS A 114 -8.68 12.21 -3.50
CA LYS A 114 -9.03 12.44 -2.08
C LYS A 114 -10.42 11.93 -1.70
#